data_c6b062459b65251be1006eafb2602808
#
_entry.id   c6b062459b65251be1006eafb2602808
#
_cell.length_a   1.000
_cell.length_b   1.000
_cell.length_c   1.000
_cell.angle_alpha   90.00
_cell.angle_beta   90.00
_cell.angle_gamma   90.00
#
_symmetry.space_group_name_H-M   'P 1'
#
loop_
_entity.id
_entity.type
_entity.pdbx_description
1 polymer ?
#
loop_
_entity_poly.entity_id
_entity_poly.type
_entity_poly.pdbx_seq_one_letter_code
_entity_poly.pdbx_strand_id
1 'polypeptide(L)'
;MNKVIIAFFATIVLMSCQTTKKTIDLVAIQKYQTELATFYTDPKTTPLVDEEKTNFKGITFFPISEKYIVKAKFTPIKDGKVIPFPTSAKKIKNYKEYGTVTFMLDNVEQTLTVYQSSPIMEKYADSLFLPFMDETNGVTSYGGGRYLDLTTKDLGTKANEITLDFNQVYNPYCAYSKHYNCPIPPANNVLDVEINAGVSYHK
;
A
#
# COMPACT_ATOMS: atom_id res chain seq x y z
N MET A 1 -68.39 -32.38 -25.69
CA MET A 1 -66.94 -32.70 -25.70
C MET A 1 -66.18 -31.40 -25.52
N ASN A 2 -65.86 -31.07 -24.24
CA ASN A 2 -65.15 -29.82 -23.90
C ASN A 2 -63.64 -30.12 -23.85
N LYS A 3 -62.89 -29.45 -24.74
CA LYS A 3 -61.44 -29.50 -24.73
C LYS A 3 -60.91 -28.40 -23.76
N VAL A 4 -60.39 -28.82 -22.64
CA VAL A 4 -59.67 -27.91 -21.71
C VAL A 4 -58.26 -27.74 -22.22
N ILE A 5 -57.87 -26.52 -22.59
CA ILE A 5 -56.53 -26.15 -22.97
C ILE A 5 -55.83 -25.64 -21.69
N ILE A 6 -54.88 -26.46 -21.19
CA ILE A 6 -54.04 -26.07 -20.06
C ILE A 6 -52.83 -25.29 -20.62
N ALA A 7 -52.84 -23.95 -20.40
CA ALA A 7 -51.69 -23.11 -20.72
C ALA A 7 -50.64 -23.21 -19.60
N PHE A 8 -49.48 -23.75 -19.95
CA PHE A 8 -48.33 -23.84 -19.04
C PHE A 8 -47.56 -22.52 -19.07
N PHE A 9 -47.73 -21.70 -18.04
CA PHE A 9 -46.92 -20.46 -17.85
C PHE A 9 -45.58 -20.86 -17.30
N ALA A 10 -44.55 -20.85 -18.15
CA ALA A 10 -43.14 -20.99 -17.71
C ALA A 10 -42.66 -19.67 -17.17
N THR A 11 -42.58 -19.54 -15.84
CA THR A 11 -41.96 -18.40 -15.16
C THR A 11 -40.44 -18.53 -15.27
N ILE A 12 -39.83 -17.72 -16.14
CA ILE A 12 -38.37 -17.56 -16.21
C ILE A 12 -37.94 -16.69 -15.02
N VAL A 13 -37.37 -17.33 -14.01
CA VAL A 13 -36.71 -16.63 -12.91
C VAL A 13 -35.33 -16.16 -13.41
N LEU A 14 -35.24 -14.87 -13.74
CA LEU A 14 -33.96 -14.21 -14.00
C LEU A 14 -33.22 -14.10 -12.67
N MET A 15 -32.30 -15.01 -12.42
CA MET A 15 -31.31 -14.90 -11.35
C MET A 15 -30.39 -13.74 -11.72
N SER A 16 -30.72 -12.55 -11.25
CA SER A 16 -29.80 -11.39 -11.26
C SER A 16 -28.64 -11.72 -10.32
N CYS A 17 -27.48 -12.08 -10.87
CA CYS A 17 -26.22 -12.08 -10.16
C CYS A 17 -25.91 -10.62 -9.79
N GLN A 18 -26.32 -10.17 -8.62
CA GLN A 18 -25.81 -8.95 -8.02
C GLN A 18 -24.35 -9.19 -7.62
N THR A 19 -23.43 -8.90 -8.52
CA THR A 19 -22.04 -8.62 -8.16
C THR A 19 -22.08 -7.39 -7.25
N THR A 20 -21.94 -7.61 -5.96
CA THR A 20 -21.70 -6.52 -4.99
C THR A 20 -20.37 -5.87 -5.37
N LYS A 21 -20.46 -4.81 -6.18
CA LYS A 21 -19.33 -3.93 -6.47
C LYS A 21 -18.91 -3.35 -5.11
N LYS A 22 -17.78 -3.80 -4.60
CA LYS A 22 -17.24 -3.28 -3.33
C LYS A 22 -16.99 -1.79 -3.57
N THR A 23 -17.86 -0.94 -3.04
CA THR A 23 -17.71 0.52 -3.15
C THR A 23 -16.38 0.85 -2.45
N ILE A 24 -15.48 1.52 -3.18
CA ILE A 24 -14.26 2.07 -2.58
C ILE A 24 -14.68 2.98 -1.46
N ASP A 25 -13.97 2.88 -0.34
CA ASP A 25 -14.08 3.89 0.70
C ASP A 25 -13.20 5.10 0.33
N LEU A 26 -13.67 5.87 -0.66
CA LEU A 26 -13.04 7.11 -1.10
C LEU A 26 -12.85 8.08 0.07
N VAL A 27 -13.77 8.10 1.02
CA VAL A 27 -13.72 8.99 2.19
C VAL A 27 -12.54 8.60 3.07
N ALA A 28 -12.31 7.31 3.31
CA ALA A 28 -11.17 6.85 4.10
C ALA A 28 -9.84 7.19 3.42
N ILE A 29 -9.72 7.00 2.10
CA ILE A 29 -8.51 7.33 1.35
C ILE A 29 -8.26 8.85 1.38
N GLN A 30 -9.27 9.67 1.10
CA GLN A 30 -9.16 11.13 1.15
C GLN A 30 -8.78 11.63 2.54
N LYS A 31 -9.36 11.04 3.58
CA LYS A 31 -9.01 11.33 4.97
C LYS A 31 -7.54 11.04 5.22
N TYR A 32 -7.06 9.84 4.87
CA TYR A 32 -5.64 9.46 5.02
C TYR A 32 -4.71 10.46 4.32
N GLN A 33 -5.00 10.80 3.06
CA GLN A 33 -4.18 11.75 2.29
C GLN A 33 -4.18 13.14 2.92
N THR A 34 -5.32 13.60 3.43
CA THR A 34 -5.44 14.89 4.13
C THR A 34 -4.66 14.87 5.44
N GLU A 35 -4.76 13.80 6.23
CA GLU A 35 -4.02 13.64 7.48
C GLU A 35 -2.50 13.61 7.22
N LEU A 36 -2.06 12.90 6.18
CA LEU A 36 -0.64 12.87 5.79
C LEU A 36 -0.15 14.25 5.38
N ALA A 37 -0.90 14.99 4.54
CA ALA A 37 -0.54 16.34 4.14
C ALA A 37 -0.49 17.31 5.35
N THR A 38 -1.46 17.20 6.24
CA THR A 38 -1.53 18.00 7.48
C THR A 38 -0.35 17.70 8.39
N PHE A 39 0.01 16.42 8.56
CA PHE A 39 1.16 16.01 9.38
C PHE A 39 2.46 16.73 8.99
N TYR A 40 2.68 16.96 7.69
CA TYR A 40 3.86 17.68 7.21
C TYR A 40 3.78 19.20 7.37
N THR A 41 2.58 19.77 7.44
CA THR A 41 2.38 21.22 7.51
C THR A 41 2.09 21.75 8.92
N ASP A 42 1.59 20.92 9.82
CA ASP A 42 1.34 21.29 11.22
C ASP A 42 2.67 21.44 11.97
N PRO A 43 2.96 22.64 12.55
CA PRO A 43 4.19 22.87 13.32
C PRO A 43 4.46 21.90 14.47
N LYS A 44 3.41 21.24 14.99
CA LYS A 44 3.52 20.29 16.12
C LYS A 44 3.92 18.89 15.69
N THR A 45 3.65 18.52 14.45
CA THR A 45 3.84 17.14 13.97
C THR A 45 4.85 17.04 12.83
N THR A 46 5.13 18.14 12.12
CA THR A 46 5.99 18.13 10.94
C THR A 46 7.37 17.56 11.25
N PRO A 47 7.86 16.64 10.40
CA PRO A 47 9.22 16.10 10.49
C PRO A 47 10.28 17.05 9.92
N LEU A 48 9.88 18.18 9.37
CA LEU A 48 10.78 19.13 8.72
C LEU A 48 11.40 20.09 9.72
N VAL A 49 12.68 20.40 9.55
CA VAL A 49 13.34 21.48 10.29
C VAL A 49 13.00 22.85 9.68
N ASP A 50 13.25 23.94 10.41
CA ASP A 50 12.77 25.27 10.01
C ASP A 50 13.21 25.71 8.62
N GLU A 51 14.46 25.42 8.24
CA GLU A 51 14.98 25.71 6.91
C GLU A 51 14.22 24.94 5.80
N GLU A 52 13.88 23.68 6.08
CA GLU A 52 13.17 22.83 5.12
C GLU A 52 11.70 23.24 4.98
N LYS A 53 11.06 23.67 6.07
CA LYS A 53 9.67 24.19 6.06
C LYS A 53 9.48 25.34 5.08
N THR A 54 10.46 26.24 4.97
CA THR A 54 10.41 27.39 4.07
C THR A 54 10.33 26.98 2.60
N ASN A 55 10.98 25.88 2.24
CA ASN A 55 11.06 25.38 0.87
C ASN A 55 10.02 24.29 0.55
N PHE A 56 9.34 23.77 1.56
CA PHE A 56 8.38 22.69 1.40
C PHE A 56 7.12 23.16 0.67
N LYS A 57 6.77 22.49 -0.42
CA LYS A 57 5.62 22.83 -1.28
C LYS A 57 4.37 22.00 -0.99
N GLY A 58 4.40 21.23 0.09
CA GLY A 58 3.32 20.29 0.44
C GLY A 58 3.54 18.90 -0.12
N ILE A 59 2.64 18.00 0.27
CA ILE A 59 2.58 16.64 -0.28
C ILE A 59 1.63 16.64 -1.48
N THR A 60 2.09 16.08 -2.59
CA THR A 60 1.27 15.88 -3.79
C THR A 60 0.90 14.41 -3.93
N PHE A 61 -0.25 14.14 -4.51
CA PHE A 61 -0.78 12.79 -4.70
C PHE A 61 -1.14 12.54 -6.15
N PHE A 62 -1.02 11.29 -6.56
CA PHE A 62 -1.69 10.82 -7.78
C PHE A 62 -3.21 10.84 -7.57
N PRO A 63 -4.03 10.89 -8.64
CA PRO A 63 -5.46 10.70 -8.54
C PRO A 63 -5.82 9.36 -7.88
N ILE A 64 -6.80 9.36 -6.99
CA ILE A 64 -7.28 8.13 -6.36
C ILE A 64 -7.85 7.21 -7.44
N SER A 65 -7.45 5.94 -7.42
CA SER A 65 -7.89 4.96 -8.42
C SER A 65 -8.15 3.58 -7.81
N GLU A 66 -9.30 3.00 -8.19
CA GLU A 66 -9.69 1.62 -7.84
C GLU A 66 -8.67 0.59 -8.33
N LYS A 67 -8.04 0.85 -9.48
CA LYS A 67 -7.02 0.01 -10.08
C LYS A 67 -5.95 -0.40 -9.07
N TYR A 68 -5.60 0.49 -8.17
CA TYR A 68 -4.52 0.34 -7.20
C TYR A 68 -4.98 -0.13 -5.82
N ILE A 69 -6.22 -0.63 -5.71
CA ILE A 69 -6.72 -1.35 -4.54
C ILE A 69 -6.80 -2.83 -4.90
N VAL A 70 -5.74 -3.55 -4.64
CA VAL A 70 -5.58 -4.93 -5.11
C VAL A 70 -5.82 -5.95 -4.01
N LYS A 71 -6.40 -7.09 -4.40
CA LYS A 71 -6.45 -8.28 -3.57
C LYS A 71 -5.16 -9.05 -3.73
N ALA A 72 -4.47 -9.30 -2.65
CA ALA A 72 -3.23 -10.04 -2.62
C ALA A 72 -3.37 -11.31 -1.79
N LYS A 73 -2.72 -12.38 -2.24
CA LYS A 73 -2.54 -13.59 -1.44
C LYS A 73 -1.38 -13.34 -0.48
N PHE A 74 -1.64 -13.42 0.81
CA PHE A 74 -0.58 -13.40 1.83
C PHE A 74 -0.08 -14.82 2.10
N THR A 75 1.23 -15.00 2.10
CA THR A 75 1.89 -16.26 2.45
C THR A 75 2.89 -15.99 3.57
N PRO A 76 2.65 -16.48 4.81
CA PRO A 76 3.57 -16.27 5.92
C PRO A 76 4.91 -16.97 5.68
N ILE A 77 6.00 -16.34 6.07
CA ILE A 77 7.33 -16.94 6.08
C ILE A 77 7.60 -17.47 7.50
N LYS A 78 7.65 -18.79 7.64
CA LYS A 78 7.94 -19.46 8.89
C LYS A 78 9.37 -19.20 9.32
N ASP A 79 10.11 -18.93 9.92
CA ASP A 79 11.54 -18.70 10.20
C ASP A 79 12.19 -17.65 9.29
N GLY A 80 11.46 -16.53 9.08
CA GLY A 80 11.96 -15.41 8.26
C GLY A 80 13.31 -14.89 8.75
N LYS A 81 14.18 -14.58 7.81
CA LYS A 81 15.53 -14.06 8.08
C LYS A 81 15.47 -12.60 8.52
N VAL A 82 16.44 -12.21 9.32
CA VAL A 82 16.71 -10.79 9.60
C VAL A 82 17.61 -10.24 8.51
N ILE A 83 17.06 -9.26 7.77
CA ILE A 83 17.73 -8.64 6.63
C ILE A 83 18.24 -7.26 7.03
N PRO A 84 19.54 -6.96 6.81
CA PRO A 84 20.10 -5.64 7.04
C PRO A 84 19.71 -4.71 5.87
N PHE A 85 18.84 -3.74 6.11
CA PHE A 85 18.49 -2.72 5.13
C PHE A 85 19.49 -1.58 5.17
N PRO A 86 20.15 -1.25 4.06
CA PRO A 86 20.87 0.00 3.95
C PRO A 86 19.91 1.17 4.06
N THR A 87 20.42 2.31 4.48
CA THR A 87 19.60 3.51 4.65
C THR A 87 20.22 4.71 3.97
N SER A 88 19.42 5.75 3.74
CA SER A 88 19.87 7.02 3.16
C SER A 88 21.03 7.69 3.90
N ALA A 89 21.16 7.46 5.21
CA ALA A 89 22.24 7.97 6.05
C ALA A 89 23.41 6.98 6.24
N LYS A 90 23.55 5.98 5.36
CA LYS A 90 24.61 4.95 5.39
C LYS A 90 24.66 4.14 6.72
N LYS A 91 23.54 4.05 7.41
CA LYS A 91 23.34 3.20 8.59
C LYS A 91 22.59 1.94 8.17
N ILE A 92 22.54 0.96 9.04
CA ILE A 92 21.79 -0.27 8.85
C ILE A 92 20.57 -0.27 9.78
N LYS A 93 19.41 -0.64 9.26
CA LYS A 93 18.23 -1.02 10.03
C LYS A 93 17.88 -2.46 9.72
N ASN A 94 17.64 -3.24 10.76
CA ASN A 94 17.31 -4.64 10.59
C ASN A 94 15.81 -4.85 10.53
N TYR A 95 15.38 -5.66 9.58
CA TYR A 95 13.98 -6.08 9.41
C TYR A 95 13.93 -7.61 9.27
N LYS A 96 12.94 -8.22 9.90
CA LYS A 96 12.66 -9.64 9.73
C LYS A 96 11.64 -9.83 8.63
N GLU A 97 11.89 -10.77 7.72
CA GLU A 97 10.90 -11.23 6.74
C GLU A 97 9.69 -11.79 7.48
N TYR A 98 8.50 -11.29 7.19
CA TYR A 98 7.26 -11.68 7.86
C TYR A 98 6.39 -12.57 6.96
N GLY A 99 6.32 -12.26 5.68
CA GLY A 99 5.56 -12.99 4.68
C GLY A 99 5.71 -12.36 3.31
N THR A 100 5.07 -12.95 2.32
CA THR A 100 4.96 -12.38 0.98
C THR A 100 3.51 -12.06 0.65
N VAL A 101 3.31 -11.03 -0.18
CA VAL A 101 2.03 -10.68 -0.79
C VAL A 101 2.17 -10.81 -2.30
N THR A 102 1.31 -11.66 -2.91
CA THR A 102 1.28 -11.88 -4.36
C THR A 102 -0.05 -11.40 -4.91
N PHE A 103 -0.03 -10.60 -5.96
CA PHE A 103 -1.21 -9.98 -6.56
C PHE A 103 -1.04 -9.76 -8.06
N MET A 104 -2.15 -9.58 -8.76
CA MET A 104 -2.16 -9.21 -10.18
C MET A 104 -2.34 -7.70 -10.34
N LEU A 105 -1.52 -7.07 -11.15
CA LEU A 105 -1.69 -5.70 -11.61
C LEU A 105 -1.31 -5.62 -13.09
N ASP A 106 -2.17 -5.02 -13.91
CA ASP A 106 -2.00 -4.94 -15.38
C ASP A 106 -1.74 -6.30 -16.05
N ASN A 107 -2.38 -7.36 -15.55
CA ASN A 107 -2.20 -8.75 -15.95
C ASN A 107 -0.78 -9.32 -15.71
N VAL A 108 0.03 -8.64 -14.90
CA VAL A 108 1.35 -9.09 -14.46
C VAL A 108 1.25 -9.51 -13.00
N GLU A 109 1.75 -10.70 -12.69
CA GLU A 109 1.85 -11.16 -11.30
C GLU A 109 3.01 -10.45 -10.61
N GLN A 110 2.72 -9.84 -9.48
CA GLN A 110 3.68 -9.12 -8.64
C GLN A 110 3.80 -9.80 -7.29
N THR A 111 5.01 -9.81 -6.73
CA THR A 111 5.24 -10.33 -5.38
C THR A 111 6.14 -9.38 -4.61
N LEU A 112 5.73 -9.03 -3.40
CA LEU A 112 6.51 -8.23 -2.46
C LEU A 112 6.66 -8.96 -1.14
N THR A 113 7.79 -8.76 -0.47
CA THR A 113 8.03 -9.25 0.89
C THR A 113 7.58 -8.19 1.89
N VAL A 114 6.78 -8.60 2.86
CA VAL A 114 6.37 -7.82 4.03
C VAL A 114 7.37 -8.05 5.15
N TYR A 115 7.75 -7.00 5.83
CA TYR A 115 8.76 -7.02 6.87
C TYR A 115 8.22 -6.55 8.22
N GLN A 116 8.92 -6.91 9.28
CA GLN A 116 8.71 -6.39 10.62
C GLN A 116 10.04 -5.88 11.18
N SER A 117 10.04 -4.80 11.94
CA SER A 117 11.27 -4.27 12.54
C SER A 117 11.97 -5.31 13.44
N SER A 118 13.29 -5.33 13.45
CA SER A 118 14.10 -6.21 14.31
C SER A 118 15.18 -5.40 15.02
N PRO A 119 15.19 -5.37 16.36
CA PRO A 119 14.24 -6.02 17.27
C PRO A 119 12.84 -5.41 17.18
N ILE A 120 11.83 -6.21 17.55
CA ILE A 120 10.44 -5.73 17.68
C ILE A 120 10.34 -4.88 18.95
N MET A 121 9.87 -3.65 18.81
CA MET A 121 9.50 -2.84 19.97
C MET A 121 8.03 -3.06 20.31
N GLU A 122 7.70 -3.24 21.58
CA GLU A 122 6.34 -3.54 22.06
C GLU A 122 5.26 -2.60 21.48
N LYS A 123 5.57 -1.31 21.45
CA LYS A 123 4.69 -0.28 20.89
C LYS A 123 4.31 -0.53 19.40
N TYR A 124 5.16 -1.26 18.66
CA TYR A 124 5.01 -1.54 17.23
C TYR A 124 4.89 -3.04 16.93
N ALA A 125 4.47 -3.83 17.92
CA ALA A 125 4.38 -5.28 17.78
C ALA A 125 3.46 -5.73 16.63
N ASP A 126 2.41 -4.96 16.36
CA ASP A 126 1.46 -5.20 15.27
C ASP A 126 1.86 -4.55 13.94
N SER A 127 2.88 -3.69 13.93
CA SER A 127 3.27 -2.94 12.73
C SER A 127 4.05 -3.82 11.76
N LEU A 128 3.65 -3.77 10.50
CA LEU A 128 4.32 -4.41 9.38
C LEU A 128 4.69 -3.35 8.33
N PHE A 129 5.77 -3.60 7.62
CA PHE A 129 6.39 -2.66 6.72
C PHE A 129 6.50 -3.25 5.32
N LEU A 130 5.94 -2.58 4.33
CA LEU A 130 6.00 -2.96 2.92
C LEU A 130 6.70 -1.87 2.11
N PRO A 131 8.04 -1.83 2.12
CA PRO A 131 8.81 -0.93 1.26
C PRO A 131 8.89 -1.51 -0.15
N PHE A 132 8.78 -0.67 -1.18
CA PHE A 132 8.91 -1.12 -2.56
C PHE A 132 9.45 -0.03 -3.48
N MET A 133 9.94 -0.46 -4.62
CA MET A 133 10.22 0.37 -5.78
C MET A 133 9.31 -0.05 -6.94
N ASP A 134 9.08 0.85 -7.87
CA ASP A 134 8.28 0.63 -9.07
C ASP A 134 8.79 1.52 -10.21
N GLU A 135 8.26 1.38 -11.41
CA GLU A 135 8.73 2.11 -12.59
C GLU A 135 8.52 3.64 -12.53
N THR A 136 7.73 4.14 -11.57
CA THR A 136 7.57 5.59 -11.36
C THR A 136 8.74 6.25 -10.63
N ASN A 137 9.61 5.46 -9.99
CA ASN A 137 10.65 5.99 -9.12
C ASN A 137 11.67 6.85 -9.87
N GLY A 138 11.85 8.08 -9.39
CA GLY A 138 12.76 9.07 -9.99
C GLY A 138 12.17 9.80 -11.19
N VAL A 139 10.95 9.46 -11.62
CA VAL A 139 10.19 10.10 -12.69
C VAL A 139 9.02 10.90 -12.12
N THR A 140 8.01 10.22 -11.60
CA THR A 140 6.80 10.82 -11.02
C THR A 140 6.62 10.49 -9.53
N SER A 141 7.45 9.62 -8.98
CA SER A 141 7.54 9.35 -7.54
C SER A 141 8.98 9.47 -7.04
N TYR A 142 9.18 9.42 -5.73
CA TYR A 142 10.50 9.56 -5.11
C TYR A 142 11.44 8.43 -5.52
N GLY A 143 12.64 8.78 -5.98
CA GLY A 143 13.63 7.83 -6.48
C GLY A 143 14.19 6.83 -5.46
N GLY A 144 13.97 7.07 -4.15
CA GLY A 144 14.36 6.17 -3.07
C GLY A 144 13.31 5.13 -2.69
N GLY A 145 12.25 4.98 -3.48
CA GLY A 145 11.14 4.07 -3.20
C GLY A 145 10.06 4.68 -2.30
N ARG A 146 8.98 3.94 -2.11
CA ARG A 146 7.82 4.31 -1.30
C ARG A 146 7.47 3.20 -0.32
N TYR A 147 6.62 3.53 0.65
CA TYR A 147 6.24 2.62 1.72
C TYR A 147 4.73 2.49 1.84
N LEU A 148 4.29 1.31 2.20
CA LEU A 148 2.94 1.03 2.65
C LEU A 148 3.02 0.38 4.03
N ASP A 149 2.42 1.01 5.03
CA ASP A 149 2.30 0.43 6.35
C ASP A 149 1.12 -0.52 6.41
N LEU A 150 1.33 -1.67 7.02
CA LEU A 150 0.34 -2.70 7.26
C LEU A 150 0.35 -3.06 8.75
N THR A 151 -0.64 -3.78 9.19
CA THR A 151 -0.70 -4.35 10.53
C THR A 151 -0.96 -5.85 10.46
N THR A 152 -0.64 -6.56 11.54
CA THR A 152 -0.99 -7.99 11.65
C THR A 152 -2.49 -8.24 11.53
N LYS A 153 -3.33 -7.24 11.84
CA LYS A 153 -4.79 -7.29 11.70
C LYS A 153 -5.25 -7.27 10.25
N ASP A 154 -4.49 -6.61 9.37
CA ASP A 154 -4.80 -6.54 7.94
C ASP A 154 -4.61 -7.87 7.23
N LEU A 155 -3.81 -8.78 7.82
CA LEU A 155 -3.50 -10.09 7.22
C LEU A 155 -4.69 -11.06 7.25
N GLY A 156 -5.81 -10.67 7.88
CA GLY A 156 -7.07 -11.37 7.88
C GLY A 156 -7.02 -12.79 8.49
N THR A 157 -8.15 -13.26 9.00
CA THR A 157 -8.29 -14.64 9.50
C THR A 157 -8.85 -15.60 8.43
N LYS A 158 -9.29 -15.07 7.30
CA LYS A 158 -9.90 -15.85 6.21
C LYS A 158 -9.01 -15.87 4.96
N ALA A 159 -8.62 -17.07 4.59
CA ALA A 159 -8.06 -17.43 3.28
C ALA A 159 -6.72 -16.76 2.87
N ASN A 160 -5.92 -16.29 3.79
CA ASN A 160 -4.63 -15.64 3.47
C ASN A 160 -4.78 -14.51 2.42
N GLU A 161 -5.91 -13.80 2.40
CA GLU A 161 -6.17 -12.69 1.49
C GLU A 161 -6.07 -11.37 2.26
N ILE A 162 -5.31 -10.44 1.71
CA ILE A 162 -5.17 -9.07 2.19
C ILE A 162 -5.55 -8.09 1.07
N THR A 163 -6.05 -6.92 1.44
CA THR A 163 -6.22 -5.81 0.49
C THR A 163 -5.04 -4.86 0.64
N LEU A 164 -4.31 -4.65 -0.45
CA LEU A 164 -3.29 -3.61 -0.53
C LEU A 164 -3.91 -2.38 -1.21
N ASP A 165 -3.92 -1.25 -0.52
CA ASP A 165 -4.40 0.01 -1.06
C ASP A 165 -3.21 0.94 -1.34
N PHE A 166 -2.71 0.91 -2.56
CA PHE A 166 -1.58 1.75 -2.97
C PHE A 166 -1.93 3.24 -3.03
N ASN A 167 -3.22 3.64 -2.93
CA ASN A 167 -3.58 5.05 -2.76
C ASN A 167 -3.12 5.60 -1.39
N GLN A 168 -2.70 4.75 -0.47
CA GLN A 168 -2.17 5.10 0.85
C GLN A 168 -0.65 5.01 0.93
N VAL A 169 0.06 4.75 -0.16
CA VAL A 169 1.54 4.74 -0.13
C VAL A 169 2.09 6.15 0.05
N TYR A 170 3.20 6.22 0.77
CA TYR A 170 3.86 7.47 1.11
C TYR A 170 5.37 7.45 0.86
N ASN A 171 5.96 8.63 0.73
CA ASN A 171 7.40 8.78 0.62
C ASN A 171 8.06 8.74 2.00
N PRO A 172 9.27 8.14 2.12
CA PRO A 172 10.08 8.28 3.32
C PRO A 172 10.37 9.75 3.63
N TYR A 173 10.57 10.08 4.90
CA TYR A 173 10.94 11.45 5.31
C TYR A 173 12.15 11.98 4.56
N CYS A 174 13.05 11.12 4.13
CA CYS A 174 14.24 11.47 3.37
C CYS A 174 13.96 12.03 1.97
N ALA A 175 12.73 11.92 1.48
CA ALA A 175 12.29 12.64 0.28
C ALA A 175 12.24 14.17 0.52
N TYR A 176 12.05 14.59 1.76
CA TYR A 176 11.78 15.99 2.14
C TYR A 176 12.79 16.55 3.13
N SER A 177 13.55 15.69 3.82
CA SER A 177 14.50 16.08 4.86
C SER A 177 15.76 15.21 4.85
N LYS A 178 16.91 15.85 5.01
CA LYS A 178 18.23 15.20 5.08
C LYS A 178 18.55 14.61 6.47
N HIS A 179 17.72 14.90 7.46
CA HIS A 179 17.99 14.56 8.86
C HIS A 179 17.53 13.14 9.24
N TYR A 180 16.90 12.42 8.31
CA TYR A 180 16.36 11.09 8.57
C TYR A 180 17.24 9.98 8.02
N ASN A 181 17.02 8.80 8.57
CA ASN A 181 17.71 7.58 8.25
C ASN A 181 16.68 6.57 7.72
N CYS A 182 16.33 6.69 6.44
CA CYS A 182 15.23 5.96 5.83
C CYS A 182 15.73 4.67 5.18
N PRO A 183 15.08 3.52 5.46
CA PRO A 183 15.44 2.25 4.84
C PRO A 183 15.24 2.30 3.32
N ILE A 184 16.19 1.76 2.58
CA ILE A 184 16.09 1.60 1.13
C ILE A 184 15.38 0.29 0.86
N PRO A 185 14.32 0.25 0.02
CA PRO A 185 13.68 -1.00 -0.35
C PRO A 185 14.68 -2.02 -0.89
N PRO A 186 14.60 -3.29 -0.47
CA PRO A 186 15.51 -4.33 -0.93
C PRO A 186 15.23 -4.71 -2.39
N ALA A 187 16.23 -5.27 -3.06
CA ALA A 187 16.15 -5.58 -4.50
C ALA A 187 15.04 -6.58 -4.89
N ASN A 188 14.54 -7.37 -3.95
CA ASN A 188 13.41 -8.27 -4.16
C ASN A 188 12.03 -7.61 -3.98
N ASN A 189 11.99 -6.31 -3.62
CA ASN A 189 10.77 -5.53 -3.51
C ASN A 189 10.71 -4.45 -4.61
N VAL A 190 10.89 -4.88 -5.84
CA VAL A 190 10.76 -4.05 -7.05
C VAL A 190 9.60 -4.58 -7.88
N LEU A 191 8.69 -3.70 -8.30
CA LEU A 191 7.55 -4.02 -9.16
C LEU A 191 7.90 -3.61 -10.60
N ASP A 192 7.64 -4.51 -11.55
CA ASP A 192 7.82 -4.27 -12.99
C ASP A 192 6.58 -3.59 -13.62
N VAL A 193 5.99 -2.64 -12.90
CA VAL A 193 4.81 -1.87 -13.30
C VAL A 193 4.86 -0.49 -12.65
N GLU A 194 4.12 0.46 -13.23
CA GLU A 194 3.92 1.79 -12.62
C GLU A 194 2.82 1.76 -11.57
N ILE A 195 3.12 2.27 -10.36
CA ILE A 195 2.12 2.51 -9.31
C ILE A 195 1.79 4.01 -9.29
N ASN A 196 0.93 4.44 -10.19
CA ASN A 196 0.44 5.83 -10.27
C ASN A 196 -0.66 6.08 -9.21
N ALA A 197 -0.36 5.82 -7.93
CA ALA A 197 -1.25 5.98 -6.78
C ALA A 197 -0.47 6.45 -5.55
N GLY A 198 -1.18 6.97 -4.55
CA GLY A 198 -0.58 7.50 -3.32
C GLY A 198 0.21 8.77 -3.55
N VAL A 199 1.29 8.95 -2.80
CA VAL A 199 2.12 10.16 -2.88
C VAL A 199 2.95 10.18 -4.17
N SER A 200 2.84 11.27 -4.95
CA SER A 200 3.71 11.61 -6.07
C SER A 200 4.92 12.44 -5.60
N TYR A 201 5.89 12.66 -6.49
CA TYR A 201 7.05 13.48 -6.16
C TYR A 201 7.56 14.19 -7.40
N HIS A 202 7.47 15.50 -7.39
CA HIS A 202 8.04 16.36 -8.43
C HIS A 202 9.18 17.18 -7.80
N LYS A 203 10.34 17.12 -8.41
CA LYS A 203 11.49 17.94 -8.02
C LYS A 203 11.29 19.39 -8.44
#